data_5d9d9ef6511d54db0350057812fad1ce
#
_entry.id   5d9d9ef6511d54db0350057812fad1ce
#
_cell.length_a   1.000
_cell.length_b   1.000
_cell.length_c   1.000
_cell.angle_alpha   90.00
_cell.angle_beta   90.00
_cell.angle_gamma   90.00
#
_symmetry.space_group_name_H-M   'P 1'
#
loop_
_entity.id
_entity.type
_entity.pdbx_description
1 polymer ?
#
loop_
_entity_poly.entity_id
_entity_poly.type
_entity_poly.pdbx_seq_one_letter_code
_entity_poly.pdbx_strand_id
1 'polypeptide(L)'
;PWAGCYKASDGCTYCYFYGPYAKRYGQNIIEKTDKFDWPVRRNAKGQYNIKGNKILATCFATDFFLPEADEWRKEVWAMIRERTDIDFLILTKRIDRFLVTLPPDWGTGYDYRLPLFLSYPIKRRFIACAPLLEAIDLTPYLHGVDHVTVGGETGRDARVCDYDWVLDIREQCVKANKTFWFKNTGSFFRCNGTVEKINPFKQTGLAKELGIDISDGKRLF
;
A
#
# COMPACT_ATOMS: atom_id res chain seq x y z
N PRO A 1 11.51 -6.71 5.00
CA PRO A 1 12.67 -6.64 5.92
C PRO A 1 12.35 -7.07 7.35
N TRP A 2 11.16 -6.79 7.87
CA TRP A 2 10.66 -7.24 9.18
C TRP A 2 9.26 -7.79 9.09
N ALA A 3 8.83 -8.49 10.14
CA ALA A 3 7.49 -9.01 10.34
C ALA A 3 6.89 -8.38 11.60
N GLY A 4 5.59 -8.63 11.82
CA GLY A 4 4.83 -8.07 12.94
C GLY A 4 4.24 -6.70 12.62
N CYS A 5 3.09 -6.40 13.22
CA CYS A 5 2.39 -5.13 13.05
C CYS A 5 1.36 -4.94 14.16
N TYR A 6 1.02 -3.68 14.48
CA TYR A 6 -0.12 -3.33 15.30
C TYR A 6 -0.97 -2.24 14.63
N LYS A 7 -2.22 -2.10 15.09
CA LYS A 7 -3.20 -1.22 14.45
C LYS A 7 -2.78 0.26 14.54
N ALA A 8 -2.95 0.98 13.44
CA ALA A 8 -2.65 2.41 13.32
C ALA A 8 -3.89 3.27 13.04
N SER A 9 -4.96 2.66 12.51
CA SER A 9 -6.19 3.37 12.14
C SER A 9 -7.37 2.41 12.10
N ASP A 10 -8.58 2.93 11.93
CA ASP A 10 -9.81 2.12 11.76
C ASP A 10 -9.73 1.15 10.59
N GLY A 11 -9.00 1.51 9.53
CA GLY A 11 -8.71 0.62 8.41
C GLY A 11 -7.85 -0.60 8.76
N CYS A 12 -7.32 -0.69 9.98
CA CYS A 12 -6.62 -1.88 10.50
C CYS A 12 -7.54 -2.82 11.28
N THR A 13 -8.81 -2.48 11.51
CA THR A 13 -9.70 -3.24 12.41
C THR A 13 -9.80 -4.70 11.98
N TYR A 14 -10.01 -4.96 10.70
CA TYR A 14 -10.13 -6.29 10.11
C TYR A 14 -8.99 -6.60 9.14
N CYS A 15 -7.81 -6.06 9.39
CA CYS A 15 -6.65 -6.29 8.55
C CYS A 15 -6.31 -7.79 8.50
N TYR A 16 -6.08 -8.33 7.30
CA TYR A 16 -5.73 -9.74 7.08
C TYR A 16 -4.51 -10.19 7.89
N PHE A 17 -3.62 -9.26 8.26
CA PHE A 17 -2.46 -9.55 9.11
C PHE A 17 -2.88 -10.17 10.45
N TYR A 18 -3.97 -9.69 11.08
CA TYR A 18 -4.45 -10.20 12.38
C TYR A 18 -5.23 -11.52 12.29
N GLY A 19 -5.43 -12.05 11.09
CA GLY A 19 -5.98 -13.38 10.86
C GLY A 19 -4.91 -14.47 10.78
N PRO A 20 -4.73 -15.12 9.61
CA PRO A 20 -3.78 -16.24 9.45
C PRO A 20 -2.31 -15.85 9.67
N TYR A 21 -1.91 -14.64 9.31
CA TYR A 21 -0.53 -14.16 9.49
C TYR A 21 -0.16 -14.02 10.95
N ALA A 22 -1.02 -13.42 11.77
CA ALA A 22 -0.77 -13.27 13.19
C ALA A 22 -0.68 -14.62 13.93
N LYS A 23 -1.45 -15.61 13.47
CA LYS A 23 -1.36 -16.98 14.01
C LYS A 23 -0.03 -17.64 13.69
N ARG A 24 0.58 -17.31 12.54
CA ARG A 24 1.84 -17.92 12.08
C ARG A 24 3.07 -17.24 12.65
N TYR A 25 3.07 -15.92 12.79
CA TYR A 25 4.25 -15.11 13.14
C TYR A 25 4.14 -14.41 14.50
N GLY A 26 3.06 -14.63 15.23
CA GLY A 26 2.75 -13.90 16.47
C GLY A 26 2.16 -12.50 16.24
N GLN A 27 1.26 -12.09 17.11
CA GLN A 27 0.75 -10.71 17.10
C GLN A 27 1.74 -9.79 17.81
N ASN A 28 1.96 -8.61 17.25
CA ASN A 28 2.75 -7.54 17.85
C ASN A 28 4.22 -7.87 18.16
N ILE A 29 4.73 -9.01 17.69
CA ILE A 29 6.16 -9.31 17.74
C ILE A 29 6.80 -8.72 16.50
N ILE A 30 7.59 -7.66 16.69
CA ILE A 30 8.27 -6.99 15.60
C ILE A 30 9.71 -7.52 15.57
N GLU A 31 10.08 -8.18 14.49
CA GLU A 31 11.40 -8.81 14.34
C GLU A 31 11.93 -8.73 12.90
N LYS A 32 13.24 -8.71 12.75
CA LYS A 32 13.90 -8.83 11.43
C LYS A 32 13.59 -10.22 10.85
N THR A 33 13.27 -10.27 9.55
CA THR A 33 13.12 -11.54 8.85
C THR A 33 14.44 -12.01 8.25
N ASP A 34 14.50 -13.27 7.88
CA ASP A 34 15.61 -13.89 7.11
C ASP A 34 15.84 -13.22 5.74
N LYS A 35 14.88 -12.41 5.27
CA LYS A 35 14.92 -11.64 4.02
C LYS A 35 15.27 -10.17 4.21
N PHE A 36 15.76 -9.79 5.38
CA PHE A 36 16.02 -8.39 5.72
C PHE A 36 16.96 -7.71 4.71
N ASP A 37 18.07 -8.35 4.39
CA ASP A 37 19.12 -7.88 3.49
C ASP A 37 18.97 -8.38 2.03
N TRP A 38 17.84 -9.01 1.72
CA TRP A 38 17.59 -9.63 0.41
C TRP A 38 17.83 -8.70 -0.80
N PRO A 39 17.50 -7.40 -0.76
CA PRO A 39 17.76 -6.51 -1.88
C PRO A 39 19.24 -6.41 -2.27
N VAL A 40 20.15 -6.53 -1.30
CA VAL A 40 21.61 -6.35 -1.50
C VAL A 40 22.40 -7.66 -1.48
N ARG A 41 21.73 -8.81 -1.25
CA ARG A 41 22.40 -10.13 -1.30
C ARG A 41 22.99 -10.40 -2.66
N ARG A 42 24.22 -10.91 -2.64
CA ARG A 42 24.99 -11.27 -3.84
C ARG A 42 25.24 -12.77 -3.92
N ASN A 43 25.34 -13.26 -5.14
CA ASN A 43 25.76 -14.64 -5.41
C ASN A 43 27.29 -14.78 -5.33
N ALA A 44 27.79 -15.99 -5.54
CA ALA A 44 29.23 -16.28 -5.51
C ALA A 44 30.04 -15.52 -6.57
N LYS A 45 29.39 -14.98 -7.62
CA LYS A 45 30.01 -14.14 -8.67
C LYS A 45 29.95 -12.64 -8.34
N GLY A 46 29.53 -12.25 -7.13
CA GLY A 46 29.39 -10.86 -6.70
C GLY A 46 28.18 -10.12 -7.28
N GLN A 47 27.29 -10.78 -8.04
CA GLN A 47 26.12 -10.16 -8.64
C GLN A 47 24.94 -10.19 -7.66
N TYR A 48 24.11 -9.16 -7.67
CA TYR A 48 22.87 -9.16 -6.89
C TYR A 48 21.95 -10.31 -7.28
N ASN A 49 21.37 -10.98 -6.28
CA ASN A 49 20.39 -12.04 -6.49
C ASN A 49 19.10 -11.50 -7.13
N ILE A 50 18.69 -10.31 -6.75
CA ILE A 50 17.57 -9.61 -7.39
C ILE A 50 18.12 -8.76 -8.54
N LYS A 51 17.69 -9.07 -9.76
CA LYS A 51 18.04 -8.28 -10.96
C LYS A 51 17.38 -6.91 -10.89
N GLY A 52 18.02 -5.90 -11.47
CA GLY A 52 17.49 -4.54 -11.62
C GLY A 52 16.23 -4.46 -12.50
N ASN A 53 15.67 -3.26 -12.61
CA ASN A 53 14.42 -2.97 -13.32
C ASN A 53 13.22 -3.80 -12.80
N LYS A 54 13.12 -3.93 -11.48
CA LYS A 54 12.04 -4.62 -10.76
C LYS A 54 11.39 -3.69 -9.77
N ILE A 55 10.11 -3.94 -9.49
CA ILE A 55 9.42 -3.36 -8.34
C ILE A 55 9.52 -4.35 -7.18
N LEU A 56 10.07 -3.92 -6.06
CA LEU A 56 10.16 -4.71 -4.85
C LEU A 56 9.14 -4.24 -3.83
N ALA A 57 8.09 -5.03 -3.64
CA ALA A 57 7.08 -4.78 -2.62
C ALA A 57 7.67 -4.94 -1.21
N THR A 58 7.61 -3.88 -0.40
CA THR A 58 8.26 -3.79 0.90
C THR A 58 7.23 -3.59 1.99
N CYS A 59 7.28 -4.42 3.04
CA CYS A 59 6.42 -4.34 4.23
C CYS A 59 4.92 -4.56 3.95
N PHE A 60 4.55 -5.45 3.03
CA PHE A 60 3.14 -5.77 2.74
C PHE A 60 2.46 -6.58 3.85
N ALA A 61 3.20 -7.31 4.69
CA ALA A 61 2.71 -8.02 5.87
C ALA A 61 3.10 -7.34 7.20
N THR A 62 3.36 -6.03 7.15
CA THR A 62 3.75 -5.20 8.28
C THR A 62 3.52 -3.74 7.90
N ASP A 63 4.12 -2.78 8.62
CA ASP A 63 4.17 -1.37 8.25
C ASP A 63 5.62 -0.89 8.22
N PHE A 64 5.99 -0.13 7.21
CA PHE A 64 7.38 0.32 7.04
C PHE A 64 7.83 1.29 8.15
N PHE A 65 6.92 2.07 8.72
CA PHE A 65 7.23 3.09 9.72
C PHE A 65 6.87 2.70 11.15
N LEU A 66 6.94 1.40 11.49
CA LEU A 66 6.85 0.95 12.87
C LEU A 66 7.99 1.54 13.73
N PRO A 67 7.71 2.11 14.91
CA PRO A 67 8.75 2.66 15.80
C PRO A 67 9.85 1.65 16.15
N GLU A 68 9.49 0.40 16.40
CA GLU A 68 10.41 -0.66 16.76
C GLU A 68 11.43 -0.98 15.66
N ALA A 69 11.13 -0.61 14.42
CA ALA A 69 12.01 -0.79 13.27
C ALA A 69 12.90 0.42 12.96
N ASP A 70 12.90 1.48 13.78
CA ASP A 70 13.61 2.73 13.49
C ASP A 70 15.11 2.50 13.23
N GLU A 71 15.79 1.70 14.06
CA GLU A 71 17.21 1.41 13.86
C GLU A 71 17.44 0.54 12.62
N TRP A 72 16.59 -0.44 12.39
CA TRP A 72 16.68 -1.31 11.20
C TRP A 72 16.37 -0.56 9.91
N ARG A 73 15.51 0.43 9.99
CA ARG A 73 15.13 1.26 8.84
C ARG A 73 16.30 2.06 8.31
N LYS A 74 17.25 2.48 9.16
CA LYS A 74 18.49 3.12 8.72
C LYS A 74 19.28 2.23 7.76
N GLU A 75 19.37 0.93 8.08
CA GLU A 75 20.00 -0.06 7.20
C GLU A 75 19.20 -0.23 5.88
N VAL A 76 17.86 -0.25 5.96
CA VAL A 76 17.01 -0.36 4.76
C VAL A 76 17.14 0.87 3.86
N TRP A 77 17.23 2.09 4.42
CA TRP A 77 17.50 3.30 3.63
C TRP A 77 18.85 3.21 2.89
N ALA A 78 19.88 2.67 3.54
CA ALA A 78 21.17 2.44 2.89
C ALA A 78 21.05 1.44 1.72
N MET A 79 20.30 0.34 1.90
CA MET A 79 20.03 -0.63 0.83
C MET A 79 19.26 -0.01 -0.33
N ILE A 80 18.24 0.83 -0.06
CA ILE A 80 17.48 1.55 -1.09
C ILE A 80 18.38 2.48 -1.88
N ARG A 81 19.31 3.17 -1.20
CA ARG A 81 20.29 4.06 -1.83
C ARG A 81 21.30 3.29 -2.68
N GLU A 82 21.71 2.10 -2.26
CA GLU A 82 22.60 1.22 -3.04
C GLU A 82 21.93 0.67 -4.30
N ARG A 83 20.61 0.39 -4.23
CA ARG A 83 19.85 -0.26 -5.28
C ARG A 83 18.98 0.71 -6.06
N THR A 84 19.59 1.70 -6.68
CA THR A 84 18.92 2.68 -7.56
C THR A 84 18.33 2.07 -8.84
N ASP A 85 18.68 0.82 -9.14
CA ASP A 85 18.17 0.01 -10.24
C ASP A 85 16.84 -0.71 -9.92
N ILE A 86 16.32 -0.57 -8.69
CA ILE A 86 15.05 -1.16 -8.23
C ILE A 86 14.12 -0.05 -7.76
N ASP A 87 12.83 -0.15 -8.11
CA ASP A 87 11.77 0.66 -7.51
C ASP A 87 11.25 -0.04 -6.24
N PHE A 88 11.40 0.58 -5.08
CA PHE A 88 10.88 0.06 -3.82
C PHE A 88 9.46 0.56 -3.57
N LEU A 89 8.48 -0.33 -3.56
CA LEU A 89 7.11 -0.02 -3.22
C LEU A 89 6.89 -0.19 -1.71
N ILE A 90 6.84 0.93 -1.00
CA ILE A 90 6.68 0.97 0.45
C ILE A 90 5.20 1.11 0.81
N LEU A 91 4.70 0.23 1.68
CA LEU A 91 3.36 0.30 2.23
C LEU A 91 3.40 0.79 3.68
N THR A 92 2.58 1.81 3.98
CA THR A 92 2.43 2.32 5.34
C THR A 92 1.06 2.96 5.58
N LYS A 93 0.61 2.91 6.83
CA LYS A 93 -0.48 3.72 7.37
C LYS A 93 0.02 4.75 8.41
N ARG A 94 1.35 4.86 8.58
CA ARG A 94 2.05 5.74 9.53
C ARG A 94 2.87 6.79 8.80
N ILE A 95 2.27 7.45 7.82
CA ILE A 95 2.98 8.42 6.98
C ILE A 95 3.51 9.63 7.79
N ASP A 96 2.88 9.94 8.91
CA ASP A 96 3.31 10.93 9.89
C ASP A 96 4.74 10.68 10.41
N ARG A 97 5.18 9.42 10.42
CA ARG A 97 6.53 9.03 10.83
C ARG A 97 7.57 9.10 9.70
N PHE A 98 7.15 9.39 8.49
CA PHE A 98 8.06 9.41 7.33
C PHE A 98 9.24 10.38 7.57
N LEU A 99 8.96 11.64 7.95
CA LEU A 99 9.99 12.66 8.14
C LEU A 99 10.97 12.36 9.26
N VAL A 100 10.46 11.90 10.41
CA VAL A 100 11.32 11.64 11.58
C VAL A 100 12.24 10.44 11.39
N THR A 101 12.04 9.68 10.34
CA THR A 101 12.78 8.44 10.05
C THR A 101 13.55 8.48 8.74
N LEU A 102 13.41 9.55 7.95
CA LEU A 102 14.23 9.78 6.76
C LEU A 102 15.67 10.10 7.15
N PRO A 103 16.66 9.68 6.33
CA PRO A 103 18.00 10.21 6.43
C PRO A 103 18.00 11.75 6.30
N PRO A 104 18.83 12.48 7.08
CA PRO A 104 18.81 13.94 7.11
C PRO A 104 19.03 14.64 5.77
N ASP A 105 19.67 13.96 4.84
CA ASP A 105 19.99 14.44 3.49
C ASP A 105 18.88 14.20 2.46
N TRP A 106 17.71 13.69 2.87
CA TRP A 106 16.58 13.41 1.97
C TRP A 106 15.47 14.47 1.96
N GLY A 107 15.66 15.59 2.64
CA GLY A 107 14.78 16.78 2.57
C GLY A 107 13.71 16.88 3.66
N THR A 108 13.16 18.09 3.81
CA THR A 108 12.18 18.45 4.86
C THR A 108 10.92 19.09 4.28
N GLY A 109 9.75 18.87 4.90
CA GLY A 109 8.48 19.57 4.58
C GLY A 109 7.28 19.01 5.34
N TYR A 110 6.46 19.89 5.91
CA TYR A 110 5.33 19.55 6.80
C TYR A 110 3.97 19.84 6.15
N ASP A 111 3.01 18.98 6.29
CA ASP A 111 1.66 19.06 6.85
C ASP A 111 0.74 17.93 6.39
N TYR A 112 -0.06 17.40 7.32
CA TYR A 112 -1.08 16.35 7.27
C TYR A 112 -1.05 15.32 6.10
N ARG A 113 -1.58 14.10 6.29
CA ARG A 113 -1.25 12.87 5.53
C ARG A 113 -1.08 13.02 4.01
N LEU A 114 -2.05 13.57 3.28
CA LEU A 114 -1.92 13.72 1.83
C LEU A 114 -1.10 14.93 1.41
N PRO A 115 -1.30 16.15 1.94
CA PRO A 115 -0.38 17.25 1.69
C PRO A 115 1.06 16.90 2.06
N LEU A 116 1.26 16.25 3.22
CA LEU A 116 2.57 15.78 3.66
C LEU A 116 3.17 14.79 2.67
N PHE A 117 2.42 13.77 2.27
CA PHE A 117 2.85 12.79 1.28
C PHE A 117 3.23 13.44 -0.06
N LEU A 118 2.48 14.45 -0.50
CA LEU A 118 2.75 15.18 -1.74
C LEU A 118 3.98 16.09 -1.66
N SER A 119 4.33 16.58 -0.47
CA SER A 119 5.51 17.43 -0.27
C SER A 119 6.84 16.69 -0.38
N TYR A 120 6.84 15.36 -0.29
CA TYR A 120 8.07 14.57 -0.33
C TYR A 120 8.63 14.42 -1.74
N PRO A 121 9.96 14.35 -1.90
CA PRO A 121 10.61 14.12 -3.19
C PRO A 121 10.51 12.64 -3.61
N ILE A 122 9.27 12.14 -3.72
CA ILE A 122 8.97 10.78 -4.13
C ILE A 122 8.71 10.77 -5.64
N LYS A 123 9.39 9.90 -6.36
CA LYS A 123 9.32 9.79 -7.83
C LYS A 123 7.93 9.37 -8.32
N ARG A 124 7.27 8.45 -7.62
CA ARG A 124 5.91 7.97 -7.93
C ARG A 124 5.09 7.88 -6.66
N ARG A 125 3.87 8.36 -6.71
CA ARG A 125 2.96 8.40 -5.57
C ARG A 125 1.69 7.64 -5.86
N PHE A 126 1.41 6.65 -5.03
CA PHE A 126 0.22 5.82 -5.10
C PHE A 126 -0.61 5.98 -3.83
N ILE A 127 -1.93 6.15 -3.99
CA ILE A 127 -2.88 6.14 -2.88
C ILE A 127 -3.62 4.81 -2.90
N ALA A 128 -3.74 4.17 -1.74
CA ALA A 128 -4.53 2.97 -1.56
C ALA A 128 -5.70 3.26 -0.59
N CYS A 129 -6.91 3.40 -1.12
CA CYS A 129 -8.16 3.43 -0.36
C CYS A 129 -8.63 1.98 -0.16
N ALA A 130 -7.93 1.21 0.68
CA ALA A 130 -8.19 -0.21 0.93
C ALA A 130 -7.95 -0.55 2.42
N PRO A 131 -9.04 -0.76 3.20
CA PRO A 131 -10.45 -0.75 2.77
C PRO A 131 -11.01 0.65 2.53
N LEU A 132 -11.86 0.78 1.51
CA LEU A 132 -12.72 1.95 1.32
C LEU A 132 -13.93 1.82 2.26
N LEU A 133 -14.15 2.80 3.12
CA LEU A 133 -15.12 2.75 4.21
C LEU A 133 -16.20 3.82 4.14
N GLU A 134 -15.97 4.84 3.30
CA GLU A 134 -16.83 6.00 3.10
C GLU A 134 -16.53 6.64 1.74
N ALA A 135 -17.37 7.57 1.29
CA ALA A 135 -17.07 8.44 0.16
C ALA A 135 -15.89 9.36 0.49
N ILE A 136 -14.94 9.48 -0.44
CA ILE A 136 -13.71 10.27 -0.24
C ILE A 136 -13.51 11.21 -1.42
N ASP A 137 -13.30 12.52 -1.15
CA ASP A 137 -12.85 13.47 -2.16
C ASP A 137 -11.31 13.51 -2.19
N LEU A 138 -10.74 12.93 -3.24
CA LEU A 138 -9.30 12.97 -3.53
C LEU A 138 -8.91 14.09 -4.48
N THR A 139 -9.88 14.82 -5.05
CA THR A 139 -9.68 15.84 -6.09
C THR A 139 -8.57 16.85 -5.74
N PRO A 140 -8.49 17.39 -4.50
CA PRO A 140 -7.45 18.35 -4.13
C PRO A 140 -6.03 17.80 -4.20
N TYR A 141 -5.87 16.47 -4.13
CA TYR A 141 -4.58 15.79 -3.98
C TYR A 141 -4.11 15.08 -5.24
N LEU A 142 -5.00 14.82 -6.19
CA LEU A 142 -4.69 14.02 -7.38
C LEU A 142 -3.64 14.67 -8.29
N HIS A 143 -3.43 16.01 -8.23
CA HIS A 143 -2.39 16.67 -9.01
C HIS A 143 -0.98 16.09 -8.77
N GLY A 144 -0.71 15.61 -7.56
CA GLY A 144 0.60 15.05 -7.16
C GLY A 144 0.63 13.52 -7.06
N VAL A 145 -0.43 12.82 -7.49
CA VAL A 145 -0.56 11.36 -7.41
C VAL A 145 -0.51 10.75 -8.81
N ASP A 146 0.11 9.58 -8.94
CA ASP A 146 0.21 8.86 -10.22
C ASP A 146 -0.86 7.79 -10.35
N HIS A 147 -1.27 7.18 -9.22
CA HIS A 147 -2.17 6.04 -9.22
C HIS A 147 -3.02 5.96 -7.96
N VAL A 148 -4.26 5.52 -8.12
CA VAL A 148 -5.18 5.21 -7.01
C VAL A 148 -5.64 3.77 -7.09
N THR A 149 -5.47 3.04 -5.99
CA THR A 149 -6.03 1.69 -5.81
C THR A 149 -7.18 1.76 -4.83
N VAL A 150 -8.29 1.12 -5.16
CA VAL A 150 -9.46 0.99 -4.28
C VAL A 150 -9.75 -0.47 -4.00
N GLY A 151 -10.18 -0.79 -2.80
CA GLY A 151 -10.60 -2.15 -2.44
C GLY A 151 -11.49 -2.17 -1.23
N GLY A 152 -12.42 -3.14 -1.20
CA GLY A 152 -13.25 -3.40 -0.04
C GLY A 152 -12.51 -4.18 1.07
N GLU A 153 -13.10 -4.16 2.24
CA GLU A 153 -12.61 -4.93 3.39
C GLU A 153 -12.92 -6.42 3.23
N THR A 154 -11.98 -7.26 3.65
CA THR A 154 -12.13 -8.71 3.56
C THR A 154 -12.23 -9.33 4.95
N GLY A 155 -13.06 -10.37 5.10
CA GLY A 155 -13.22 -11.09 6.35
C GLY A 155 -14.69 -11.32 6.72
N ARG A 156 -14.90 -12.02 7.83
CA ARG A 156 -16.23 -12.39 8.30
C ARG A 156 -17.06 -11.17 8.71
N ASP A 157 -16.43 -10.23 9.40
CA ASP A 157 -17.05 -9.05 9.97
C ASP A 157 -16.65 -7.77 9.21
N ALA A 158 -16.33 -7.93 7.91
CA ALA A 158 -15.95 -6.84 7.04
C ALA A 158 -17.09 -5.82 6.88
N ARG A 159 -16.73 -4.56 6.77
CA ARG A 159 -17.65 -3.46 6.47
C ARG A 159 -18.00 -3.46 4.99
N VAL A 160 -19.14 -2.89 4.65
CA VAL A 160 -19.62 -2.80 3.27
C VAL A 160 -18.73 -1.88 2.46
N CYS A 161 -18.33 -2.33 1.26
CA CYS A 161 -17.78 -1.48 0.22
C CYS A 161 -18.92 -1.06 -0.70
N ASP A 162 -19.13 0.23 -0.86
CA ASP A 162 -20.18 0.76 -1.72
C ASP A 162 -19.61 1.04 -3.12
N TYR A 163 -20.28 0.53 -4.15
CA TYR A 163 -19.85 0.70 -5.53
C TYR A 163 -19.93 2.16 -5.99
N ASP A 164 -20.88 2.93 -5.50
CA ASP A 164 -21.01 4.34 -5.84
C ASP A 164 -19.77 5.13 -5.36
N TRP A 165 -19.22 4.80 -4.18
CA TRP A 165 -17.95 5.40 -3.71
C TRP A 165 -16.75 5.02 -4.59
N VAL A 166 -16.75 3.77 -5.10
CA VAL A 166 -15.69 3.29 -6.00
C VAL A 166 -15.76 4.05 -7.33
N LEU A 167 -16.98 4.22 -7.88
CA LEU A 167 -17.21 4.96 -9.13
C LEU A 167 -16.88 6.45 -8.99
N ASP A 168 -17.18 7.05 -7.84
CA ASP A 168 -16.87 8.45 -7.59
C ASP A 168 -15.34 8.68 -7.60
N ILE A 169 -14.57 7.87 -6.88
CA ILE A 169 -13.10 7.95 -6.91
C ILE A 169 -12.57 7.71 -8.34
N ARG A 170 -13.14 6.74 -9.06
CA ARG A 170 -12.77 6.50 -10.46
C ARG A 170 -12.99 7.75 -11.33
N GLU A 171 -14.14 8.40 -11.20
CA GLU A 171 -14.46 9.63 -11.95
C GLU A 171 -13.50 10.79 -11.61
N GLN A 172 -13.13 10.93 -10.35
CA GLN A 172 -12.11 11.88 -9.93
C GLN A 172 -10.76 11.58 -10.62
N CYS A 173 -10.37 10.30 -10.73
CA CYS A 173 -9.17 9.86 -11.44
C CYS A 173 -9.23 10.15 -12.94
N VAL A 174 -10.38 9.92 -13.59
CA VAL A 174 -10.61 10.26 -15.01
C VAL A 174 -10.37 11.75 -15.25
N LYS A 175 -11.04 12.62 -14.47
CA LYS A 175 -10.91 14.08 -14.57
C LYS A 175 -9.50 14.58 -14.35
N ALA A 176 -8.75 13.92 -13.47
CA ALA A 176 -7.37 14.25 -13.16
C ALA A 176 -6.34 13.57 -14.08
N ASN A 177 -6.78 12.75 -15.04
CA ASN A 177 -5.92 11.93 -15.91
C ASN A 177 -4.96 11.04 -15.11
N LYS A 178 -5.50 10.27 -14.15
CA LYS A 178 -4.75 9.34 -13.29
C LYS A 178 -5.16 7.91 -13.55
N THR A 179 -4.23 6.98 -13.31
CA THR A 179 -4.55 5.56 -13.37
C THR A 179 -5.33 5.13 -12.12
N PHE A 180 -6.20 4.14 -12.30
CA PHE A 180 -7.09 3.65 -11.26
C PHE A 180 -7.19 2.12 -11.32
N TRP A 181 -7.21 1.48 -10.15
CA TRP A 181 -7.39 0.03 -10.04
C TRP A 181 -8.39 -0.33 -8.95
N PHE A 182 -9.46 -1.02 -9.34
CA PHE A 182 -10.39 -1.64 -8.40
C PHE A 182 -9.90 -3.05 -8.05
N LYS A 183 -9.14 -3.15 -6.97
CA LYS A 183 -8.43 -4.35 -6.53
C LYS A 183 -9.37 -5.51 -6.18
N ASN A 184 -10.41 -5.25 -5.39
CA ASN A 184 -11.40 -6.24 -4.95
C ASN A 184 -12.66 -5.57 -4.39
N THR A 185 -13.79 -6.30 -4.42
CA THR A 185 -15.08 -5.82 -3.88
C THR A 185 -15.18 -5.85 -2.36
N GLY A 186 -14.29 -6.57 -1.68
CA GLY A 186 -14.48 -6.92 -0.27
C GLY A 186 -15.49 -8.03 -0.05
N SER A 187 -15.72 -8.36 1.24
CA SER A 187 -16.65 -9.44 1.61
C SER A 187 -18.11 -9.05 1.55
N PHE A 188 -18.43 -7.77 1.68
CA PHE A 188 -19.77 -7.21 1.52
C PHE A 188 -19.71 -6.05 0.54
N PHE A 189 -20.44 -6.17 -0.55
CA PHE A 189 -20.42 -5.22 -1.66
C PHE A 189 -21.81 -4.70 -1.93
N ARG A 190 -21.98 -3.38 -1.91
CA ARG A 190 -23.24 -2.71 -2.26
C ARG A 190 -23.19 -2.26 -3.71
N CYS A 191 -24.16 -2.71 -4.50
CA CYS A 191 -24.36 -2.27 -5.86
C CYS A 191 -25.87 -2.11 -6.12
N ASN A 192 -26.27 -1.01 -6.75
CA ASN A 192 -27.69 -0.70 -7.02
C ASN A 192 -28.58 -0.81 -5.76
N GLY A 193 -28.10 -0.32 -4.62
CA GLY A 193 -28.82 -0.36 -3.34
C GLY A 193 -28.86 -1.71 -2.62
N THR A 194 -28.41 -2.79 -3.27
CA THR A 194 -28.40 -4.14 -2.70
C THR A 194 -27.03 -4.51 -2.18
N VAL A 195 -26.96 -5.03 -0.95
CA VAL A 195 -25.71 -5.53 -0.35
C VAL A 195 -25.63 -7.04 -0.54
N GLU A 196 -24.57 -7.48 -1.19
CA GLU A 196 -24.28 -8.90 -1.39
C GLU A 196 -23.04 -9.33 -0.61
N LYS A 197 -23.07 -10.56 -0.09
CA LYS A 197 -21.90 -11.22 0.49
C LYS A 197 -21.13 -11.93 -0.60
N ILE A 198 -19.91 -11.47 -0.85
CA ILE A 198 -19.06 -11.99 -1.93
C ILE A 198 -18.09 -13.04 -1.40
N ASN A 199 -18.07 -14.19 -2.06
CA ASN A 199 -17.12 -15.26 -1.74
C ASN A 199 -15.67 -14.74 -1.86
N PRO A 200 -14.76 -15.03 -0.89
CA PRO A 200 -13.39 -14.53 -0.91
C PRO A 200 -12.62 -14.81 -2.21
N PHE A 201 -12.84 -15.96 -2.83
CA PHE A 201 -12.16 -16.32 -4.09
C PHE A 201 -12.72 -15.58 -5.33
N LYS A 202 -13.88 -14.92 -5.21
CA LYS A 202 -14.52 -14.18 -6.30
C LYS A 202 -14.32 -12.67 -6.22
N GLN A 203 -13.89 -12.12 -5.09
CA GLN A 203 -13.84 -10.68 -4.85
C GLN A 203 -13.00 -9.92 -5.88
N THR A 204 -11.79 -10.41 -6.18
CA THR A 204 -10.90 -9.81 -7.19
C THR A 204 -11.40 -10.06 -8.62
N GLY A 205 -11.95 -11.25 -8.89
CA GLY A 205 -12.53 -11.57 -10.19
C GLY A 205 -13.70 -10.66 -10.53
N LEU A 206 -14.64 -10.50 -9.61
CA LEU A 206 -15.79 -9.62 -9.79
C LEU A 206 -15.38 -8.15 -9.99
N ALA A 207 -14.42 -7.65 -9.22
CA ALA A 207 -13.91 -6.29 -9.42
C ALA A 207 -13.32 -6.11 -10.83
N LYS A 208 -12.59 -7.11 -11.33
CA LYS A 208 -12.05 -7.09 -12.69
C LYS A 208 -13.13 -7.18 -13.77
N GLU A 209 -14.17 -7.99 -13.55
CA GLU A 209 -15.30 -8.15 -14.48
C GLU A 209 -16.09 -6.85 -14.67
N LEU A 210 -16.12 -5.96 -13.67
CA LEU A 210 -16.75 -4.65 -13.78
C LEU A 210 -16.06 -3.74 -14.81
N GLY A 211 -14.80 -4.02 -15.18
CA GLY A 211 -14.11 -3.35 -16.29
C GLY A 211 -13.87 -1.87 -16.10
N ILE A 212 -13.78 -1.40 -14.87
CA ILE A 212 -13.67 0.04 -14.52
C ILE A 212 -12.25 0.55 -14.32
N ASP A 213 -11.26 -0.31 -14.44
CA ASP A 213 -9.84 0.05 -14.28
C ASP A 213 -9.41 1.06 -15.35
N ILE A 214 -8.48 1.95 -14.97
CA ILE A 214 -7.86 2.92 -15.87
C ILE A 214 -6.36 2.64 -15.88
N SER A 215 -5.85 2.25 -17.05
CA SER A 215 -4.44 1.92 -17.27
C SER A 215 -3.83 2.88 -18.30
N ASP A 216 -2.56 3.24 -18.10
CA ASP A 216 -1.74 3.97 -19.08
C ASP A 216 -0.97 3.02 -20.02
N GLY A 217 -1.28 1.74 -20.00
CA GLY A 217 -0.58 0.69 -20.76
C GLY A 217 0.77 0.28 -20.15
N LYS A 218 1.20 0.90 -19.08
CA LYS A 218 2.40 0.50 -18.33
C LYS A 218 2.01 -0.43 -17.19
N ARG A 219 2.77 -1.50 -16.98
CA ARG A 219 2.58 -2.35 -15.79
C ARG A 219 2.94 -1.54 -14.56
N LEU A 220 1.98 -1.39 -13.63
CA LEU A 220 2.21 -0.77 -12.32
C LEU A 220 2.83 -1.78 -11.33
N PHE A 221 2.60 -3.08 -11.57
CA PHE A 221 3.09 -4.20 -10.75
C PHE A 221 3.52 -5.38 -11.63
#